data_1a6f7e67c7c34fed9e988377a511cde4
#
_entry.id   1a6f7e67c7c34fed9e988377a511cde4
#
_cell.length_a   1.000
_cell.length_b   1.000
_cell.length_c   1.000
_cell.angle_alpha   90.00
_cell.angle_beta   90.00
_cell.angle_gamma   90.00
#
_symmetry.space_group_name_H-M   'P 1'
#
loop_
_entity.id
_entity.type
_entity.pdbx_description
1 polymer ?
#
loop_
_entity_poly.entity_id
_entity_poly.type
_entity_poly.pdbx_seq_one_letter_code
_entity_poly.pdbx_strand_id
1 'polypeptide(L)'
;MVRRGAGFVKRRCFGKRARYLPAKKVLEAQRAEMAGKTAADCGLPTISVLTPPYNTPEKYLREFLDSFVNQTAPNGQLCLADASDAEHADVKRIVEEYQTKNQRIVYKKIENKGIAANTNAAAELASGEYLALADHDDILAPHAMYTMGQAIRQLREAGEPDGFLYSDEALFTKTVSYTHLRAHETSQDL
;
A
#
# COMPACT_ATOMS: atom_id res chain seq x y z
N MET A 1 14.62 15.80 -12.69
CA MET A 1 14.67 16.92 -11.76
C MET A 1 13.67 16.61 -10.65
N VAL A 2 14.13 15.97 -9.58
CA VAL A 2 13.26 15.57 -8.45
C VAL A 2 13.00 16.82 -7.62
N ARG A 3 11.80 17.41 -7.75
CA ARG A 3 11.43 18.56 -6.91
C ARG A 3 11.04 18.09 -5.50
N ARG A 4 11.52 18.83 -4.52
CA ARG A 4 11.36 18.65 -3.07
C ARG A 4 9.91 18.68 -2.54
N GLY A 5 8.93 18.13 -3.26
CA GLY A 5 7.53 18.08 -2.83
C GLY A 5 7.29 17.21 -1.59
N ALA A 6 8.05 16.14 -1.45
CA ALA A 6 7.96 15.22 -0.30
C ALA A 6 8.28 15.89 1.05
N GLY A 7 9.14 16.92 1.05
CA GLY A 7 9.44 17.70 2.27
C GLY A 7 8.24 18.49 2.81
N PHE A 8 7.26 18.80 1.97
CA PHE A 8 6.09 19.58 2.38
C PHE A 8 5.03 18.70 3.09
N VAL A 9 4.78 17.51 2.59
CA VAL A 9 3.92 16.52 3.27
C VAL A 9 4.55 16.14 4.61
N LYS A 10 5.86 15.94 4.64
CA LYS A 10 6.62 15.64 5.85
C LYS A 10 6.49 16.73 6.93
N ARG A 11 6.56 18.01 6.57
CA ARG A 11 6.46 19.13 7.53
C ARG A 11 5.05 19.32 8.12
N ARG A 12 3.99 18.96 7.43
CA ARG A 12 2.61 19.05 7.96
C ARG A 12 2.20 17.86 8.82
N CYS A 13 2.77 16.68 8.58
CA CYS A 13 2.47 15.48 9.35
C CYS A 13 3.35 15.30 10.60
N PHE A 14 4.50 15.99 10.72
CA PHE A 14 5.50 15.76 11.76
C PHE A 14 5.68 16.93 12.73
N GLY A 15 4.65 17.20 13.51
CA GLY A 15 4.82 17.82 14.82
C GLY A 15 4.99 16.74 15.89
N LYS A 16 6.21 16.64 16.45
CA LYS A 16 6.57 15.90 17.67
C LYS A 16 6.07 14.45 17.77
N ARG A 17 6.96 13.46 17.60
CA ARG A 17 6.77 12.01 17.80
C ARG A 17 5.43 11.53 17.22
N ALA A 18 5.40 11.32 15.92
CA ALA A 18 4.26 10.72 15.26
C ALA A 18 3.94 9.37 15.93
N ARG A 19 2.77 9.26 16.54
CA ARG A 19 2.19 7.96 16.81
C ARG A 19 1.96 7.34 15.44
N TYR A 20 2.56 6.21 15.22
CA TYR A 20 2.58 5.52 13.93
C TYR A 20 1.18 5.24 13.38
N LEU A 21 0.23 5.07 14.28
CA LEU A 21 -1.18 4.93 13.94
C LEU A 21 -1.98 6.14 14.48
N PRO A 22 -2.91 6.65 13.70
CA PRO A 22 -3.83 7.67 14.17
C PRO A 22 -4.68 7.14 15.33
N ALA A 23 -5.20 8.04 16.15
CA ALA A 23 -6.09 7.65 17.24
C ALA A 23 -7.30 6.88 16.69
N LYS A 24 -7.80 5.90 17.43
CA LYS A 24 -8.95 5.05 17.06
C LYS A 24 -10.14 5.86 16.52
N LYS A 25 -10.46 6.98 17.18
CA LYS A 25 -11.52 7.91 16.73
C LYS A 25 -11.34 8.46 15.31
N VAL A 26 -10.08 8.63 14.85
CA VAL A 26 -9.78 9.12 13.50
C VAL A 26 -10.05 8.02 12.47
N LEU A 27 -9.65 6.78 12.77
CA LEU A 27 -9.94 5.62 11.92
C LEU A 27 -11.46 5.37 11.83
N GLU A 28 -12.17 5.52 12.93
CA GLU A 28 -13.63 5.39 12.99
C GLU A 28 -14.31 6.48 12.15
N ALA A 29 -13.84 7.73 12.24
CA ALA A 29 -14.34 8.82 11.41
C ALA A 29 -14.12 8.59 9.91
N GLN A 30 -12.92 8.11 9.53
CA GLN A 30 -12.62 7.76 8.14
C GLN A 30 -13.53 6.63 7.62
N ARG A 31 -13.73 5.58 8.44
CA ARG A 31 -14.66 4.49 8.08
C ARG A 31 -16.09 4.97 7.93
N ALA A 32 -16.55 5.87 8.81
CA ALA A 32 -17.88 6.45 8.72
C ALA A 32 -18.04 7.32 7.47
N GLU A 33 -17.02 8.12 7.12
CA GLU A 33 -17.00 8.92 5.90
C GLU A 33 -17.05 8.06 4.63
N MET A 34 -16.39 6.90 4.64
CA MET A 34 -16.28 5.99 3.51
C MET A 34 -17.35 4.89 3.50
N ALA A 35 -18.22 4.84 4.52
CA ALA A 35 -19.24 3.81 4.62
C ALA A 35 -20.19 3.81 3.40
N GLY A 36 -20.35 2.64 2.80
CA GLY A 36 -21.22 2.45 1.63
C GLY A 36 -20.66 2.98 0.31
N LYS A 37 -19.49 3.61 0.33
CA LYS A 37 -18.84 4.08 -0.91
C LYS A 37 -18.02 2.98 -1.57
N THR A 38 -17.96 3.08 -2.89
CA THR A 38 -17.07 2.26 -3.74
C THR A 38 -15.78 3.02 -4.06
N ALA A 39 -14.82 2.37 -4.73
CA ALA A 39 -13.62 3.05 -5.20
C ALA A 39 -13.93 4.20 -6.17
N ALA A 40 -15.00 4.08 -6.97
CA ALA A 40 -15.36 5.07 -7.97
C ALA A 40 -16.03 6.32 -7.38
N ASP A 41 -16.73 6.19 -6.24
CA ASP A 41 -17.55 7.27 -5.68
C ASP A 41 -17.05 7.79 -4.32
N CYS A 42 -15.93 7.26 -3.82
CA CYS A 42 -15.36 7.73 -2.56
C CYS A 42 -14.68 9.11 -2.66
N GLY A 43 -14.51 9.65 -3.86
CA GLY A 43 -13.88 10.95 -4.11
C GLY A 43 -12.36 10.97 -3.90
N LEU A 44 -11.73 9.80 -3.86
CA LEU A 44 -10.28 9.62 -3.78
C LEU A 44 -9.77 8.94 -5.06
N PRO A 45 -8.55 9.31 -5.53
CA PRO A 45 -7.91 8.61 -6.63
C PRO A 45 -7.73 7.13 -6.31
N THR A 46 -7.88 6.29 -7.34
CA THR A 46 -7.68 4.84 -7.20
C THR A 46 -6.19 4.48 -7.20
N ILE A 47 -5.79 3.60 -6.30
CA ILE A 47 -4.39 3.19 -6.10
C ILE A 47 -4.31 1.67 -6.26
N SER A 48 -3.53 1.20 -7.23
CA SER A 48 -3.19 -0.23 -7.36
C SER A 48 -1.92 -0.54 -6.58
N VAL A 49 -2.05 -1.39 -5.57
CA VAL A 49 -0.94 -1.91 -4.77
C VAL A 49 -0.36 -3.11 -5.49
N LEU A 50 0.89 -3.01 -5.92
CA LEU A 50 1.61 -4.02 -6.67
C LEU A 50 2.43 -4.88 -5.71
N THR A 51 2.14 -6.16 -5.66
CA THR A 51 2.82 -7.09 -4.77
C THR A 51 3.09 -8.39 -5.51
N PRO A 52 4.36 -8.76 -5.74
CA PRO A 52 4.74 -10.05 -6.31
C PRO A 52 5.04 -11.08 -5.20
N PRO A 53 4.08 -11.88 -4.71
CA PRO A 53 4.36 -12.91 -3.73
C PRO A 53 5.32 -13.96 -4.28
N TYR A 54 6.24 -14.41 -3.43
CA TYR A 54 7.13 -15.54 -3.72
C TYR A 54 7.36 -16.37 -2.45
N ASN A 55 6.83 -17.59 -2.44
CA ASN A 55 6.96 -18.54 -1.33
C ASN A 55 6.61 -17.95 0.04
N THR A 56 5.61 -17.05 0.07
CA THR A 56 5.23 -16.31 1.27
C THR A 56 4.63 -17.24 2.32
N PRO A 57 5.17 -17.30 3.54
CA PRO A 57 4.56 -18.07 4.62
C PRO A 57 3.13 -17.62 4.89
N GLU A 58 2.20 -18.59 5.08
CA GLU A 58 0.76 -18.34 5.28
C GLU A 58 0.47 -17.22 6.29
N LYS A 59 1.19 -17.21 7.41
CA LYS A 59 1.02 -16.20 8.46
C LYS A 59 1.18 -14.79 7.93
N TYR A 60 2.29 -14.50 7.23
CA TYR A 60 2.60 -13.16 6.72
C TYR A 60 1.67 -12.79 5.58
N LEU A 61 1.37 -13.73 4.68
CA LEU A 61 0.44 -13.49 3.59
C LEU A 61 -0.95 -13.12 4.13
N ARG A 62 -1.46 -13.79 5.16
CA ARG A 62 -2.74 -13.45 5.78
C ARG A 62 -2.70 -12.10 6.48
N GLU A 63 -1.64 -11.80 7.23
CA GLU A 63 -1.45 -10.49 7.87
C GLU A 63 -1.44 -9.36 6.85
N PHE A 64 -0.75 -9.54 5.72
CA PHE A 64 -0.74 -8.59 4.60
C PHE A 64 -2.13 -8.40 3.99
N LEU A 65 -2.80 -9.51 3.59
CA LEU A 65 -4.13 -9.47 2.99
C LEU A 65 -5.16 -8.85 3.93
N ASP A 66 -5.13 -9.19 5.22
CA ASP A 66 -5.98 -8.58 6.24
C ASP A 66 -5.74 -7.07 6.34
N SER A 67 -4.49 -6.62 6.28
CA SER A 67 -4.15 -5.20 6.32
C SER A 67 -4.71 -4.43 5.12
N PHE A 68 -4.76 -5.04 3.94
CA PHE A 68 -5.38 -4.47 2.76
C PHE A 68 -6.92 -4.46 2.84
N VAL A 69 -7.52 -5.57 3.24
CA VAL A 69 -9.00 -5.69 3.32
C VAL A 69 -9.57 -4.71 4.35
N ASN A 70 -8.84 -4.49 5.46
CA ASN A 70 -9.25 -3.63 6.57
C ASN A 70 -8.90 -2.15 6.40
N GLN A 71 -8.52 -1.69 5.20
CA GLN A 71 -8.30 -0.26 4.94
C GLN A 71 -9.55 0.57 5.25
N THR A 72 -9.35 1.82 5.71
CA THR A 72 -10.45 2.74 6.04
C THR A 72 -11.14 3.32 4.80
N ALA A 73 -10.51 3.26 3.63
CA ALA A 73 -11.05 3.74 2.37
C ALA A 73 -11.05 2.64 1.29
N PRO A 74 -12.03 2.65 0.37
CA PRO A 74 -12.19 1.61 -0.63
C PRO A 74 -11.37 1.82 -1.91
N ASN A 75 -10.61 2.90 -2.02
CA ASN A 75 -9.89 3.33 -3.23
C ASN A 75 -8.65 2.50 -3.59
N GLY A 76 -8.37 1.41 -2.87
CA GLY A 76 -7.26 0.50 -3.17
C GLY A 76 -7.69 -0.69 -4.03
N GLN A 77 -6.86 -1.07 -5.01
CA GLN A 77 -6.85 -2.37 -5.68
C GLN A 77 -5.58 -3.10 -5.27
N LEU A 78 -5.62 -4.42 -5.04
CA LEU A 78 -4.45 -5.23 -4.76
C LEU A 78 -4.15 -6.13 -5.95
N CYS A 79 -2.98 -5.99 -6.54
CA CYS A 79 -2.52 -6.72 -7.72
C CYS A 79 -1.43 -7.70 -7.31
N LEU A 80 -1.77 -8.98 -7.29
CA LEU A 80 -0.88 -10.06 -6.87
C LEU A 80 -0.39 -10.87 -8.07
N ALA A 81 0.88 -10.76 -8.41
CA ALA A 81 1.55 -11.61 -9.40
C ALA A 81 2.39 -12.69 -8.68
N ASP A 82 1.76 -13.81 -8.40
CA ASP A 82 2.34 -14.90 -7.60
C ASP A 82 3.37 -15.71 -8.39
N ALA A 83 4.63 -15.56 -8.02
CA ALA A 83 5.77 -16.25 -8.59
C ALA A 83 6.21 -17.47 -7.76
N SER A 84 5.42 -17.90 -6.77
CA SER A 84 5.77 -18.99 -5.85
C SER A 84 5.97 -20.32 -6.58
N ASP A 85 6.83 -21.17 -6.02
CA ASP A 85 7.09 -22.52 -6.52
C ASP A 85 5.89 -23.44 -6.30
N ALA A 86 5.88 -24.59 -6.96
CA ALA A 86 4.79 -25.57 -6.88
C ALA A 86 4.55 -26.11 -5.45
N GLU A 87 5.61 -26.17 -4.64
CA GLU A 87 5.56 -26.60 -3.25
C GLU A 87 4.80 -25.62 -2.34
N HIS A 88 4.62 -24.37 -2.79
CA HIS A 88 3.90 -23.29 -2.10
C HIS A 88 2.53 -23.00 -2.73
N ALA A 89 1.80 -24.04 -3.13
CA ALA A 89 0.46 -23.93 -3.72
C ALA A 89 -0.59 -23.36 -2.73
N ASP A 90 -0.28 -23.30 -1.44
CA ASP A 90 -1.08 -22.68 -0.39
C ASP A 90 -1.21 -21.17 -0.59
N VAL A 91 -0.23 -20.50 -1.19
CA VAL A 91 -0.31 -19.06 -1.52
C VAL A 91 -1.54 -18.77 -2.39
N LYS A 92 -1.72 -19.53 -3.49
CA LYS A 92 -2.89 -19.40 -4.35
C LYS A 92 -4.20 -19.62 -3.59
N ARG A 93 -4.29 -20.74 -2.84
CA ARG A 93 -5.50 -21.09 -2.06
C ARG A 93 -5.89 -19.98 -1.09
N ILE A 94 -4.90 -19.41 -0.38
CA ILE A 94 -5.14 -18.31 0.56
C ILE A 94 -5.65 -17.08 -0.16
N VAL A 95 -5.03 -16.68 -1.26
CA VAL A 95 -5.47 -15.50 -2.03
C VAL A 95 -6.91 -15.71 -2.55
N GLU A 96 -7.23 -16.87 -3.08
CA GLU A 96 -8.59 -17.20 -3.57
C GLU A 96 -9.64 -17.09 -2.44
N GLU A 97 -9.32 -17.48 -1.20
CA GLU A 97 -10.19 -17.28 -0.04
C GLU A 97 -10.53 -15.79 0.19
N TYR A 98 -9.58 -14.90 -0.03
CA TYR A 98 -9.79 -13.46 0.12
C TYR A 98 -10.50 -12.84 -1.09
N GLN A 99 -10.23 -13.31 -2.29
CA GLN A 99 -10.91 -12.85 -3.51
C GLN A 99 -12.42 -13.10 -3.46
N THR A 100 -12.86 -14.23 -2.89
CA THR A 100 -14.30 -14.51 -2.73
C THR A 100 -15.03 -13.47 -1.89
N LYS A 101 -14.32 -12.77 -1.01
CA LYS A 101 -14.86 -11.78 -0.07
C LYS A 101 -14.56 -10.34 -0.50
N ASN A 102 -13.56 -10.13 -1.37
CA ASN A 102 -13.11 -8.81 -1.75
C ASN A 102 -12.68 -8.76 -3.22
N GLN A 103 -13.53 -8.22 -4.07
CA GLN A 103 -13.32 -8.09 -5.51
C GLN A 103 -12.18 -7.12 -5.90
N ARG A 104 -11.65 -6.35 -4.95
CA ARG A 104 -10.50 -5.46 -5.17
C ARG A 104 -9.16 -6.20 -5.23
N ILE A 105 -9.13 -7.50 -4.96
CA ILE A 105 -7.93 -8.34 -5.04
C ILE A 105 -7.92 -9.03 -6.40
N VAL A 106 -6.92 -8.71 -7.21
CA VAL A 106 -6.66 -9.33 -8.51
C VAL A 106 -5.44 -10.21 -8.39
N TYR A 107 -5.52 -11.44 -8.88
CA TYR A 107 -4.47 -12.44 -8.75
C TYR A 107 -4.14 -13.08 -10.10
N LYS A 108 -2.85 -13.29 -10.34
CA LYS A 108 -2.33 -14.03 -11.49
C LYS A 108 -1.14 -14.89 -11.04
N LYS A 109 -1.17 -16.17 -11.35
CA LYS A 109 0.01 -17.04 -11.22
C LYS A 109 0.96 -16.78 -12.38
N ILE A 110 2.24 -16.59 -12.07
CA ILE A 110 3.30 -16.33 -13.06
C ILE A 110 4.49 -17.24 -12.85
N GLU A 111 5.37 -17.31 -13.85
CA GLU A 111 6.70 -17.88 -13.72
C GLU A 111 7.63 -16.89 -13.01
N ASN A 112 8.47 -17.36 -12.10
CA ASN A 112 9.44 -16.50 -11.42
C ASN A 112 10.56 -16.06 -12.38
N LYS A 113 10.60 -14.76 -12.67
CA LYS A 113 11.62 -14.11 -13.53
C LYS A 113 12.42 -13.04 -12.78
N GLY A 114 12.39 -13.09 -11.46
CA GLY A 114 13.05 -12.13 -10.60
C GLY A 114 12.15 -10.95 -10.24
N ILE A 115 12.54 -10.21 -9.19
CA ILE A 115 11.69 -9.22 -8.53
C ILE A 115 11.15 -8.15 -9.49
N ALA A 116 12.00 -7.59 -10.36
CA ALA A 116 11.58 -6.54 -11.29
C ALA A 116 10.54 -7.04 -12.31
N ALA A 117 10.76 -8.22 -12.90
CA ALA A 117 9.84 -8.81 -13.86
C ALA A 117 8.51 -9.21 -13.21
N ASN A 118 8.57 -9.75 -12.00
CA ASN A 118 7.39 -10.14 -11.24
C ASN A 118 6.57 -8.89 -10.82
N THR A 119 7.24 -7.80 -10.42
CA THR A 119 6.58 -6.52 -10.12
C THR A 119 5.92 -5.92 -11.36
N ASN A 120 6.58 -5.98 -12.53
CA ASN A 120 5.99 -5.55 -13.79
C ASN A 120 4.75 -6.38 -14.14
N ALA A 121 4.79 -7.70 -13.91
CA ALA A 121 3.61 -8.54 -14.10
C ALA A 121 2.44 -8.19 -13.15
N ALA A 122 2.73 -7.72 -11.93
CA ALA A 122 1.71 -7.17 -11.04
C ALA A 122 1.15 -5.83 -11.57
N ALA A 123 2.01 -5.00 -12.17
CA ALA A 123 1.59 -3.73 -12.78
C ALA A 123 0.65 -3.93 -14.00
N GLU A 124 0.80 -5.03 -14.74
CA GLU A 124 -0.13 -5.39 -15.83
C GLU A 124 -1.57 -5.66 -15.35
N LEU A 125 -1.75 -5.96 -14.07
CA LEU A 125 -3.07 -6.17 -13.45
C LEU A 125 -3.71 -4.89 -12.94
N ALA A 126 -2.95 -3.80 -12.90
CA ALA A 126 -3.37 -2.56 -12.30
C ALA A 126 -4.41 -1.84 -13.16
N SER A 127 -5.43 -1.31 -12.52
CA SER A 127 -6.45 -0.45 -13.13
C SER A 127 -6.58 0.90 -12.42
N GLY A 128 -5.82 1.12 -11.35
CA GLY A 128 -5.82 2.37 -10.59
C GLY A 128 -5.06 3.48 -11.31
N GLU A 129 -5.39 4.70 -10.95
CA GLU A 129 -4.71 5.91 -11.47
C GLU A 129 -3.27 6.02 -10.99
N TYR A 130 -2.97 5.45 -9.83
CA TYR A 130 -1.65 5.43 -9.19
C TYR A 130 -1.21 4.01 -8.88
N LEU A 131 0.09 3.80 -8.90
CA LEU A 131 0.72 2.54 -8.53
C LEU A 131 1.45 2.71 -7.20
N ALA A 132 1.26 1.77 -6.28
CA ALA A 132 2.00 1.68 -5.03
C ALA A 132 2.75 0.34 -4.97
N LEU A 133 3.97 0.35 -4.48
CA LEU A 133 4.74 -0.87 -4.24
C LEU A 133 4.60 -1.28 -2.78
N ALA A 134 4.33 -2.56 -2.53
CA ALA A 134 4.31 -3.14 -1.20
C ALA A 134 4.85 -4.56 -1.23
N ASP A 135 5.61 -4.93 -0.23
CA ASP A 135 6.12 -6.29 -0.08
C ASP A 135 5.03 -7.20 0.55
N HIS A 136 5.08 -8.48 0.22
CA HIS A 136 4.06 -9.47 0.56
C HIS A 136 4.09 -9.94 2.03
N ASP A 137 5.07 -9.51 2.80
CA ASP A 137 5.28 -9.79 4.22
C ASP A 137 5.21 -8.53 5.10
N ASP A 138 4.89 -7.38 4.48
CA ASP A 138 4.63 -6.12 5.16
C ASP A 138 3.17 -5.98 5.60
N ILE A 139 2.88 -4.97 6.42
CA ILE A 139 1.54 -4.63 6.89
C ILE A 139 1.22 -3.18 6.52
N LEU A 140 0.17 -2.98 5.75
CA LEU A 140 -0.33 -1.65 5.42
C LEU A 140 -1.02 -1.03 6.64
N ALA A 141 -0.65 0.20 6.98
CA ALA A 141 -1.38 0.93 8.03
C ALA A 141 -2.88 1.07 7.66
N PRO A 142 -3.81 0.94 8.60
CA PRO A 142 -5.26 0.93 8.30
C PRO A 142 -5.78 2.13 7.52
N HIS A 143 -5.09 3.26 7.59
CA HIS A 143 -5.42 4.52 6.92
C HIS A 143 -4.57 4.80 5.66
N ALA A 144 -3.74 3.85 5.21
CA ALA A 144 -2.79 4.09 4.14
C ALA A 144 -3.47 4.55 2.85
N MET A 145 -4.49 3.82 2.36
CA MET A 145 -5.21 4.18 1.14
C MET A 145 -5.93 5.52 1.26
N TYR A 146 -6.56 5.79 2.41
CA TYR A 146 -7.19 7.08 2.68
C TYR A 146 -6.20 8.23 2.64
N THR A 147 -5.10 8.10 3.38
CA THR A 147 -4.10 9.18 3.52
C THR A 147 -3.38 9.47 2.21
N MET A 148 -2.99 8.43 1.46
CA MET A 148 -2.36 8.60 0.16
C MET A 148 -3.33 9.21 -0.85
N GLY A 149 -4.59 8.75 -0.88
CA GLY A 149 -5.62 9.34 -1.74
C GLY A 149 -5.88 10.81 -1.44
N GLN A 150 -5.94 11.19 -0.15
CA GLN A 150 -6.07 12.59 0.26
C GLN A 150 -4.86 13.44 -0.13
N ALA A 151 -3.64 12.91 0.02
CA ALA A 151 -2.42 13.61 -0.37
C ALA A 151 -2.39 13.88 -1.88
N ILE A 152 -2.72 12.87 -2.70
CA ILE A 152 -2.80 13.02 -4.15
C ILE A 152 -3.86 14.07 -4.53
N ARG A 153 -5.05 14.00 -3.93
CA ARG A 153 -6.11 14.97 -4.18
C ARG A 153 -5.67 16.41 -3.87
N GLN A 154 -5.02 16.61 -2.72
CA GLN A 154 -4.50 17.93 -2.33
C GLN A 154 -3.44 18.45 -3.30
N LEU A 155 -2.55 17.60 -3.81
CA LEU A 155 -1.55 17.99 -4.82
C LEU A 155 -2.23 18.41 -6.13
N ARG A 156 -3.21 17.68 -6.60
CA ARG A 156 -4.01 18.02 -7.79
C ARG A 156 -4.75 19.34 -7.64
N GLU A 157 -5.40 19.55 -6.49
CA GLU A 157 -6.12 20.79 -6.17
C GLU A 157 -5.17 22.00 -6.11
N ALA A 158 -3.91 21.77 -5.71
CA ALA A 158 -2.87 22.80 -5.71
C ALA A 158 -2.23 23.03 -7.09
N GLY A 159 -2.62 22.27 -8.11
CA GLY A 159 -2.01 22.33 -9.46
C GLY A 159 -0.58 21.79 -9.51
N GLU A 160 -0.16 21.02 -8.52
CA GLU A 160 1.15 20.37 -8.50
C GLU A 160 1.15 19.18 -9.46
N PRO A 161 2.26 18.97 -10.20
CA PRO A 161 2.35 17.84 -11.11
C PRO A 161 2.37 16.51 -10.36
N ASP A 162 1.88 15.47 -11.02
CA ASP A 162 2.01 14.10 -10.54
C ASP A 162 3.49 13.75 -10.33
N GLY A 163 3.78 13.06 -9.22
CA GLY A 163 5.14 12.74 -8.81
C GLY A 163 5.19 11.49 -7.96
N PHE A 164 6.36 11.22 -7.39
CA PHE A 164 6.53 10.12 -6.44
C PHE A 164 6.08 10.54 -5.04
N LEU A 165 5.21 9.72 -4.47
CA LEU A 165 4.79 9.81 -3.08
C LEU A 165 5.40 8.62 -2.32
N TYR A 166 5.93 8.87 -1.14
CA TYR A 166 6.40 7.82 -0.25
C TYR A 166 5.94 8.07 1.18
N SER A 167 5.78 7.00 1.92
CA SER A 167 5.43 7.02 3.34
C SER A 167 6.63 6.62 4.18
N ASP A 168 6.58 6.98 5.46
CA ASP A 168 7.48 6.38 6.45
C ASP A 168 7.08 4.91 6.69
N GLU A 169 8.06 4.10 7.07
CA GLU A 169 7.88 2.72 7.48
C GLU A 169 8.27 2.53 8.95
N ALA A 170 7.70 1.53 9.61
CA ALA A 170 8.08 1.14 10.96
C ALA A 170 8.33 -0.36 11.04
N LEU A 171 9.37 -0.73 11.75
CA LEU A 171 9.64 -2.12 12.09
C LEU A 171 8.87 -2.51 13.35
N PHE A 172 8.09 -3.59 13.26
CA PHE A 172 7.42 -4.19 14.41
C PHE A 172 8.21 -5.41 14.88
N THR A 173 8.71 -5.34 16.09
CA THR A 173 9.18 -6.52 16.81
C THR A 173 8.21 -6.83 17.93
N LYS A 174 8.17 -8.07 18.40
CA LYS A 174 7.25 -8.49 19.50
C LYS A 174 7.36 -7.63 20.77
N THR A 175 8.43 -6.83 20.90
CA THR A 175 8.76 -6.12 22.14
C THR A 175 8.89 -4.61 21.98
N VAL A 176 9.20 -4.09 20.78
CA VAL A 176 9.44 -2.65 20.56
C VAL A 176 9.05 -2.27 19.14
N SER A 177 8.37 -1.14 18.99
CA SER A 177 8.14 -0.50 17.69
C SER A 177 9.28 0.49 17.42
N TYR A 178 10.06 0.25 16.39
CA TYR A 178 11.07 1.19 15.90
C TYR A 178 10.54 1.89 14.65
N THR A 179 10.65 3.21 14.63
CA THR A 179 10.42 4.00 13.43
C THR A 179 11.77 4.31 12.81
N HIS A 180 12.08 3.73 11.66
CA HIS A 180 13.19 4.18 10.85
C HIS A 180 12.74 5.33 9.97
N LEU A 181 13.21 6.53 10.31
CA LEU A 181 13.24 7.61 9.34
C LEU A 181 14.39 7.30 8.39
N ARG A 182 14.12 6.88 7.17
CA ARG A 182 15.17 6.87 6.14
C ARG A 182 15.72 8.28 6.03
N ALA A 183 16.98 8.46 6.37
CA ALA A 183 17.70 9.67 6.01
C ALA A 183 17.66 9.78 4.48
N HIS A 184 17.31 10.95 3.96
CA HIS A 184 17.40 11.21 2.53
C HIS A 184 18.86 11.05 2.11
N GLU A 185 19.16 10.01 1.37
CA GLU A 185 20.31 10.03 0.49
C GLU A 185 20.00 11.06 -0.58
N THR A 186 20.51 12.25 -0.38
CA THR A 186 20.52 13.26 -1.44
C THR A 186 21.50 12.78 -2.49
N SER A 187 21.09 12.77 -3.75
CA SER A 187 21.93 12.45 -4.92
C SER A 187 23.07 13.46 -5.13
N GLN A 188 23.79 13.80 -4.07
CA GLN A 188 24.97 14.66 -4.11
C GLN A 188 26.27 13.89 -3.87
N ASP A 189 26.19 12.57 -3.67
CA ASP A 189 27.34 11.70 -3.44
C ASP A 189 27.60 10.76 -4.62
N LEU A 190 27.33 11.24 -5.86
CA LEU A 190 27.80 10.62 -7.10
C LEU A 190 28.64 11.61 -7.91
#